data_87e787b3706638a9c21020276abcce86
#
_entry.id   87e787b3706638a9c21020276abcce86
#
_cell.length_a   1.000
_cell.length_b   1.000
_cell.length_c   1.000
_cell.angle_alpha   90.00
_cell.angle_beta   90.00
_cell.angle_gamma   90.00
#
_symmetry.space_group_name_H-M   'P 1'
#
loop_
_entity.id
_entity.type
_entity.pdbx_description
1 polymer ?
#
loop_
_entity_poly.entity_id
_entity_poly.type
_entity_poly.pdbx_seq_one_letter_code
_entity_poly.pdbx_strand_id
1 'polypeptide(L)'
;MIEEISATITTAADGSATVYLSPTYSGRVHAIKYTAGTLDAGTDLVITGETTGVAILTDSPAASEWFYPRAFPNQATDGAAEADATCDIYIVKERIKVVVAQGGNTLTGTITAYIDSNQW
;
A
#
# COMPACT_ATOMS: atom_id res chain seq x y z
N MET A 1 15.15 11.30 -2.03
CA MET A 1 14.92 10.83 -3.42
C MET A 1 13.69 9.97 -3.45
N ILE A 2 12.82 10.18 -4.45
CA ILE A 2 11.61 9.36 -4.57
C ILE A 2 11.87 8.21 -5.53
N GLU A 3 11.65 7.00 -5.06
CA GLU A 3 11.79 5.77 -5.82
C GLU A 3 10.40 5.27 -6.22
N GLU A 4 10.25 4.84 -7.46
CA GLU A 4 9.02 4.23 -7.96
C GLU A 4 9.21 2.73 -8.05
N ILE A 5 8.35 1.97 -7.39
CA ILE A 5 8.37 0.51 -7.44
C ILE A 5 6.97 0.00 -7.77
N SER A 6 6.90 -0.96 -8.66
CA SER A 6 5.61 -1.51 -9.13
C SER A 6 5.60 -3.02 -9.15
N ALA A 7 4.41 -3.57 -9.10
CA ALA A 7 4.18 -4.99 -9.32
C ALA A 7 2.85 -5.19 -10.05
N THR A 8 2.81 -6.22 -10.88
CA THR A 8 1.57 -6.63 -11.53
C THR A 8 0.80 -7.54 -10.58
N ILE A 9 -0.49 -7.24 -10.40
CA ILE A 9 -1.40 -8.08 -9.66
C ILE A 9 -2.05 -9.03 -10.65
N THR A 10 -1.97 -10.33 -10.39
CA THR A 10 -2.71 -11.35 -11.16
C THR A 10 -3.47 -12.18 -10.15
N THR A 11 -4.81 -12.10 -10.20
CA THR A 11 -5.63 -12.82 -9.23
C THR A 11 -5.77 -14.30 -9.58
N ALA A 12 -5.98 -15.10 -8.54
CA ALA A 12 -6.38 -16.49 -8.70
C ALA A 12 -7.86 -16.59 -9.07
N ALA A 13 -8.36 -17.80 -9.27
CA ALA A 13 -9.77 -18.03 -9.62
C ALA A 13 -10.73 -17.48 -8.56
N ASP A 14 -10.31 -17.43 -7.30
CA ASP A 14 -11.13 -16.91 -6.20
C ASP A 14 -11.00 -15.39 -6.02
N GLY A 15 -10.24 -14.72 -6.86
CA GLY A 15 -10.06 -13.27 -6.81
C GLY A 15 -8.97 -12.78 -5.86
N SER A 16 -8.20 -13.68 -5.28
CA SER A 16 -7.14 -13.32 -4.33
C SER A 16 -5.78 -13.21 -5.00
N ALA A 17 -4.93 -12.37 -4.41
CA ALA A 17 -3.53 -12.28 -4.80
C ALA A 17 -2.72 -11.67 -3.65
N THR A 18 -1.45 -12.04 -3.58
CA THR A 18 -0.51 -11.39 -2.68
C THR A 18 0.72 -11.05 -3.51
N VAL A 19 1.08 -9.78 -3.55
CA VAL A 19 2.25 -9.32 -4.29
C VAL A 19 3.14 -8.50 -3.38
N TYR A 20 4.43 -8.47 -3.72
CA TYR A 20 5.42 -7.72 -2.98
C TYR A 20 6.09 -6.72 -3.91
N LEU A 21 6.20 -5.50 -3.47
CA LEU A 21 6.92 -4.47 -4.21
C LEU A 21 8.39 -4.55 -3.81
N SER A 22 9.22 -4.95 -4.74
CA SER A 22 10.66 -5.14 -4.54
C SER A 22 11.44 -4.01 -5.19
N PRO A 23 12.65 -3.73 -4.73
CA PRO A 23 13.40 -4.32 -3.63
C PRO A 23 12.94 -3.77 -2.26
N THR A 24 13.71 -4.09 -1.20
CA THR A 24 13.48 -3.51 0.11
C THR A 24 13.92 -2.04 0.13
N TYR A 25 13.14 -1.23 0.83
CA TYR A 25 13.46 0.17 1.01
C TYR A 25 13.30 0.58 2.46
N SER A 26 13.92 1.69 2.81
CA SER A 26 13.67 2.41 4.06
C SER A 26 13.27 3.83 3.68
N GLY A 27 12.20 4.33 4.25
CA GLY A 27 11.78 5.69 4.00
C GLY A 27 10.29 5.91 4.15
N ARG A 28 9.85 7.09 3.73
CA ARG A 28 8.46 7.51 3.82
C ARG A 28 7.69 6.99 2.61
N VAL A 29 6.52 6.42 2.86
CA VAL A 29 5.60 6.05 1.79
C VAL A 29 4.88 7.32 1.34
N HIS A 30 5.30 7.86 0.20
CA HIS A 30 4.77 9.13 -0.31
C HIS A 30 3.40 8.96 -0.95
N ALA A 31 3.25 7.96 -1.82
CA ALA A 31 2.00 7.74 -2.55
C ALA A 31 1.90 6.28 -3.00
N ILE A 32 0.67 5.85 -3.21
CA ILE A 32 0.33 4.56 -3.82
C ILE A 32 -0.54 4.86 -5.02
N LYS A 33 -0.22 4.25 -6.16
CA LYS A 33 -1.04 4.36 -7.37
C LYS A 33 -1.61 2.98 -7.68
N TYR A 34 -2.92 2.89 -7.71
CA TYR A 34 -3.63 1.68 -8.10
C TYR A 34 -4.15 1.84 -9.52
N THR A 35 -3.77 0.91 -10.40
CA THR A 35 -4.27 0.84 -11.77
C THR A 35 -5.12 -0.42 -11.87
N ALA A 36 -6.42 -0.23 -12.03
CA ALA A 36 -7.37 -1.34 -11.95
C ALA A 36 -7.21 -2.37 -13.07
N GLY A 37 -6.81 -1.94 -14.26
CA GLY A 37 -6.71 -2.86 -15.39
C GLY A 37 -8.03 -3.59 -15.61
N THR A 38 -8.02 -4.92 -15.51
CA THR A 38 -9.23 -5.74 -15.63
C THR A 38 -9.80 -6.17 -14.29
N LEU A 39 -9.18 -5.79 -13.17
CA LEU A 39 -9.68 -6.16 -11.84
C LEU A 39 -11.10 -5.63 -11.61
N ASP A 40 -11.88 -6.40 -10.86
CA ASP A 40 -13.28 -6.05 -10.56
C ASP A 40 -13.38 -4.78 -9.72
N ALA A 41 -14.51 -4.08 -9.85
CA ALA A 41 -14.77 -2.85 -9.10
C ALA A 41 -14.89 -3.09 -7.59
N GLY A 42 -15.11 -4.32 -7.17
CA GLY A 42 -15.18 -4.69 -5.75
C GLY A 42 -13.85 -5.11 -5.14
N THR A 43 -12.75 -4.90 -5.83
CA THR A 43 -11.43 -5.31 -5.36
C THR A 43 -11.07 -4.67 -4.03
N ASP A 44 -10.62 -5.48 -3.07
CA ASP A 44 -10.15 -5.01 -1.76
C ASP A 44 -8.64 -5.04 -1.73
N LEU A 45 -8.04 -3.97 -1.21
CA LEU A 45 -6.59 -3.84 -1.04
C LEU A 45 -6.24 -3.68 0.43
N VAL A 46 -5.25 -4.45 0.90
CA VAL A 46 -4.62 -4.26 2.21
C VAL A 46 -3.13 -4.17 1.98
N ILE A 47 -2.56 -3.02 2.26
CA ILE A 47 -1.14 -2.73 1.99
C ILE A 47 -0.43 -2.49 3.31
N THR A 48 0.63 -3.27 3.54
CA THR A 48 1.40 -3.21 4.78
C THR A 48 2.89 -3.34 4.49
N GLY A 49 3.72 -3.03 5.47
CA GLY A 49 5.13 -3.42 5.45
C GLY A 49 5.24 -4.92 5.65
N GLU A 50 6.07 -5.57 4.86
CA GLU A 50 6.18 -7.04 4.87
C GLU A 50 6.66 -7.58 6.21
N THR A 51 7.65 -6.94 6.80
CA THR A 51 8.29 -7.42 8.01
C THR A 51 7.70 -6.84 9.28
N THR A 52 7.50 -5.52 9.31
CA THR A 52 6.98 -4.85 10.50
C THR A 52 5.47 -4.95 10.62
N GLY A 53 4.77 -5.17 9.52
CA GLY A 53 3.31 -5.19 9.52
C GLY A 53 2.69 -3.81 9.63
N VAL A 54 3.47 -2.74 9.48
CA VAL A 54 2.92 -1.38 9.57
C VAL A 54 1.82 -1.19 8.54
N ALA A 55 0.67 -0.69 8.98
CA ALA A 55 -0.47 -0.45 8.09
C ALA A 55 -0.18 0.77 7.20
N ILE A 56 -0.31 0.60 5.90
CA ILE A 56 -0.10 1.66 4.93
C ILE A 56 -1.42 2.12 4.35
N LEU A 57 -2.24 1.18 3.84
CA LEU A 57 -3.52 1.51 3.24
C LEU A 57 -4.44 0.31 3.29
N THR A 58 -5.71 0.56 3.60
CA THR A 58 -6.79 -0.42 3.43
C THR A 58 -7.92 0.29 2.71
N ASP A 59 -8.27 -0.18 1.54
CA ASP A 59 -9.34 0.43 0.76
C ASP A 59 -9.92 -0.56 -0.24
N SER A 60 -11.09 -0.23 -0.76
CA SER A 60 -11.77 -0.99 -1.81
C SER A 60 -12.05 -0.04 -2.98
N PRO A 61 -11.00 0.30 -3.76
CA PRO A 61 -11.17 1.27 -4.84
C PRO A 61 -12.01 0.69 -5.97
N ALA A 62 -13.02 1.44 -6.41
CA ALA A 62 -13.90 1.03 -7.51
C ALA A 62 -13.24 1.20 -8.89
N ALA A 63 -12.17 1.98 -8.98
CA ALA A 63 -11.46 2.29 -10.21
C ALA A 63 -10.03 2.68 -9.90
N SER A 64 -9.25 2.93 -10.94
CA SER A 64 -7.87 3.40 -10.78
C SER A 64 -7.84 4.68 -9.96
N GLU A 65 -6.90 4.76 -9.02
CA GLU A 65 -6.89 5.85 -8.04
C GLU A 65 -5.49 6.07 -7.51
N TRP A 66 -5.20 7.32 -7.11
CA TRP A 66 -4.01 7.68 -6.36
C TRP A 66 -4.37 7.81 -4.89
N PHE A 67 -3.49 7.32 -4.02
CA PHE A 67 -3.62 7.43 -2.58
C PHE A 67 -2.37 8.10 -2.01
N TYR A 68 -2.56 8.88 -0.96
CA TYR A 68 -1.47 9.55 -0.23
C TYR A 68 -1.58 9.15 1.23
N PRO A 69 -1.11 7.93 1.59
CA PRO A 69 -1.37 7.37 2.91
C PRO A 69 -0.76 8.22 4.03
N ARG A 70 -1.54 8.44 5.05
CA ARG A 70 -1.12 9.13 6.26
C ARG A 70 -1.73 8.42 7.45
N ALA A 71 -1.08 8.53 8.59
CA ALA A 71 -1.59 7.97 9.84
C ALA A 71 -1.95 9.09 10.80
N PHE A 72 -2.72 8.77 11.82
CA PHE A 72 -2.94 9.70 12.91
C PHE A 72 -1.82 9.49 13.95
N PRO A 73 -1.16 10.56 14.41
CA PRO A 73 -0.19 10.42 15.47
C PRO A 73 -0.90 10.11 16.79
N ASN A 74 -0.13 9.65 17.75
CA ASN A 74 -0.65 9.31 19.07
C ASN A 74 -0.06 10.25 20.11
N GLN A 75 -0.84 10.55 21.15
CA GLN A 75 -0.32 11.31 22.29
C GLN A 75 0.68 10.47 23.06
N ALA A 76 1.80 11.05 23.40
CA ALA A 76 2.85 10.33 24.11
C ALA A 76 2.45 9.94 25.54
N THR A 77 1.47 10.63 26.10
CA THR A 77 1.09 10.46 27.51
C THR A 77 0.11 9.32 27.73
N ASP A 78 -0.75 9.01 26.74
CA ASP A 78 -1.80 7.98 26.91
C ASP A 78 -2.03 7.13 25.67
N GLY A 79 -1.32 7.40 24.58
CA GLY A 79 -1.47 6.64 23.33
C GLY A 79 -2.72 6.96 22.54
N ALA A 80 -3.53 7.94 22.94
CA ALA A 80 -4.74 8.28 22.20
C ALA A 80 -4.43 8.84 20.82
N ALA A 81 -5.24 8.46 19.82
CA ALA A 81 -5.07 8.97 18.46
C ALA A 81 -5.49 10.43 18.36
N GLU A 82 -4.72 11.21 17.63
CA GLU A 82 -5.01 12.62 17.34
C GLU A 82 -5.64 12.74 15.96
N ALA A 83 -6.96 12.80 15.89
CA ALA A 83 -7.69 12.83 14.62
C ALA A 83 -7.54 14.15 13.86
N ASP A 84 -7.13 15.22 14.53
CA ASP A 84 -6.96 16.54 13.91
C ASP A 84 -5.59 16.74 13.27
N ALA A 85 -4.72 15.75 13.34
CA ALA A 85 -3.37 15.81 12.77
C ALA A 85 -3.09 14.55 11.96
N THR A 86 -2.09 14.61 11.09
CA THR A 86 -1.62 13.45 10.36
C THR A 86 -0.11 13.36 10.42
N CYS A 87 0.41 12.15 10.27
CA CYS A 87 1.84 11.91 10.19
C CYS A 87 2.14 10.97 9.05
N ASP A 88 3.39 11.00 8.60
CA ASP A 88 3.86 10.14 7.53
C ASP A 88 4.00 8.70 8.00
N ILE A 89 3.89 7.78 7.05
CA ILE A 89 4.09 6.35 7.28
C ILE A 89 5.44 5.97 6.73
N TYR A 90 6.25 5.28 7.54
CA TYR A 90 7.60 4.86 7.16
C TYR A 90 7.71 3.34 7.12
N ILE A 91 8.53 2.85 6.19
CA ILE A 91 8.95 1.45 6.15
C ILE A 91 10.44 1.39 6.45
N VAL A 92 10.90 0.26 7.00
CA VAL A 92 12.29 0.10 7.43
C VAL A 92 12.84 -1.21 6.89
N LYS A 93 13.70 -1.12 5.89
CA LYS A 93 14.41 -2.26 5.29
C LYS A 93 13.46 -3.42 4.97
N GLU A 94 12.36 -3.10 4.31
CA GLU A 94 11.33 -4.10 3.99
C GLU A 94 10.70 -3.82 2.65
N ARG A 95 10.08 -4.86 2.10
CA ARG A 95 9.22 -4.70 0.92
C ARG A 95 7.83 -4.27 1.38
N ILE A 96 7.09 -3.71 0.45
CA ILE A 96 5.67 -3.44 0.68
C ILE A 96 4.88 -4.68 0.24
N LYS A 97 4.00 -5.15 1.12
CA LYS A 97 3.14 -6.29 0.85
C LYS A 97 1.74 -5.81 0.49
N VAL A 98 1.22 -6.30 -0.62
CA VAL A 98 -0.13 -5.97 -1.08
C VAL A 98 -0.95 -7.25 -1.11
N VAL A 99 -2.01 -7.29 -0.32
CA VAL A 99 -2.97 -8.39 -0.29
C VAL A 99 -4.24 -7.94 -1.01
N VAL A 100 -4.65 -8.71 -2.00
CA VAL A 100 -5.80 -8.41 -2.84
C VAL A 100 -6.86 -9.47 -2.61
N ALA A 101 -8.12 -9.03 -2.47
CA ALA A 101 -9.27 -9.93 -2.38
C ALA A 101 -10.38 -9.42 -3.29
N GLN A 102 -11.25 -10.32 -3.71
CA GLN A 102 -12.41 -10.01 -4.55
C GLN A 102 -12.05 -9.32 -5.88
N GLY A 103 -10.87 -9.59 -6.40
CA GLY A 103 -10.39 -8.97 -7.63
C GLY A 103 -10.92 -9.60 -8.91
N GLY A 104 -11.66 -10.69 -8.81
CA GLY A 104 -12.21 -11.40 -9.96
C GLY A 104 -11.35 -12.60 -10.36
N ASN A 105 -11.87 -13.42 -11.26
CA ASN A 105 -11.24 -14.67 -11.68
C ASN A 105 -10.14 -14.41 -12.71
N THR A 106 -8.89 -14.56 -12.27
CA THR A 106 -7.69 -14.47 -13.14
C THR A 106 -7.66 -13.15 -13.93
N LEU A 107 -7.81 -12.06 -13.21
CA LEU A 107 -7.77 -10.70 -13.76
C LEU A 107 -6.48 -10.00 -13.34
N THR A 108 -6.14 -8.90 -14.00
CA THR A 108 -4.87 -8.21 -13.77
C THR A 108 -5.04 -6.73 -13.53
N GLY A 109 -4.13 -6.20 -12.72
CA GLY A 109 -3.98 -4.77 -12.48
C GLY A 109 -2.55 -4.48 -12.08
N THR A 110 -2.27 -3.26 -11.70
CA THR A 110 -0.92 -2.84 -11.29
C THR A 110 -1.01 -2.01 -10.02
N ILE A 111 -0.06 -2.22 -9.14
CA ILE A 111 0.11 -1.40 -7.94
C ILE A 111 1.52 -0.80 -7.97
N THR A 112 1.61 0.50 -7.71
CA THR A 112 2.87 1.24 -7.72
C THR A 112 3.00 2.01 -6.42
N ALA A 113 4.16 1.95 -5.79
CA ALA A 113 4.44 2.75 -4.62
C ALA A 113 5.55 3.73 -4.92
N TYR A 114 5.43 4.92 -4.37
CA TYR A 114 6.42 5.98 -4.45
C TYR A 114 7.00 6.18 -3.06
N ILE A 115 8.26 5.80 -2.89
CA ILE A 115 8.94 5.82 -1.60
C ILE A 115 9.96 6.95 -1.59
N ASP A 116 9.85 7.83 -0.62
CA ASP A 116 10.86 8.84 -0.39
C ASP A 116 11.97 8.22 0.46
N SER A 117 12.93 7.60 -0.23
CA SER A 117 14.07 6.97 0.41
C SER A 117 15.13 8.03 0.65
N ASN A 118 15.10 8.59 1.83
CA ASN A 118 16.02 9.66 2.16
C ASN A 118 17.41 9.07 2.42
N GLN A 119 18.34 9.43 1.58
CA GLN A 119 19.72 8.92 1.63
C GLN A 119 20.61 9.99 2.24
N TRP A 120 21.04 9.77 3.46
CA TRP A 120 22.01 10.63 4.13
C TRP A 120 23.05 9.80 4.87
#